data_2774d36f8f977d3e1ab930808661dd96
#
_entry.id   2774d36f8f977d3e1ab930808661dd96
#
_cell.length_a   1.000
_cell.length_b   1.000
_cell.length_c   1.000
_cell.angle_alpha   90.00
_cell.angle_beta   90.00
_cell.angle_gamma   90.00
#
_symmetry.space_group_name_H-M   'P 1'
#
loop_
_entity.id
_entity.type
_entity.pdbx_description
1 polymer ?
#
loop_
_entity_poly.entity_id
_entity_poly.type
_entity_poly.pdbx_seq_one_letter_code
_entity_poly.pdbx_strand_id
1 'polypeptide(L)'
;MNKYLIGLLITGAFIVPANALEGVAVIDLRTAVLATQAAKNAFENLEEEAEYSGNLEQARVLQTDRQTLAEKLQKEADTLSQEEITDIQRSIQEKSKDLEFIVGKIQTKQNETADKVFRDSNSSVQKILQELIAAKQVKVLLG
;
A
#
# COMPACT_ATOMS: atom_id res chain seq x y z
N MET A 1 -7.57 23.11 7.23
CA MET A 1 -8.02 22.05 6.30
C MET A 1 -6.78 21.45 5.67
N ASN A 2 -6.20 20.45 6.31
CA ASN A 2 -4.97 19.83 5.83
C ASN A 2 -5.30 18.47 5.21
N LYS A 3 -5.26 18.46 3.87
CA LYS A 3 -5.24 17.24 3.08
C LYS A 3 -3.84 16.63 3.21
N TYR A 4 -3.59 15.88 4.25
CA TYR A 4 -2.40 15.04 4.36
C TYR A 4 -2.80 13.64 3.91
N LEU A 5 -2.68 13.38 2.63
CA LEU A 5 -1.51 12.74 2.06
C LEU A 5 -1.01 11.60 2.95
N ILE A 6 -1.68 10.46 2.82
CA ILE A 6 -0.99 9.20 3.04
C ILE A 6 -0.08 9.07 1.83
N GLY A 7 1.12 9.62 1.97
CA GLY A 7 2.15 9.46 0.98
C GLY A 7 2.47 7.98 0.86
N LEU A 8 2.01 7.36 -0.20
CA LEU A 8 2.60 6.13 -0.69
C LEU A 8 4.07 6.49 -0.97
N LEU A 9 4.96 6.14 -0.07
CA LEU A 9 6.40 6.19 -0.28
C LEU A 9 6.72 5.20 -1.40
N ILE A 10 6.58 5.67 -2.63
CA ILE A 10 7.24 5.06 -3.78
C ILE A 10 8.71 5.40 -3.60
N THR A 11 9.37 4.59 -2.80
CA THR A 11 10.83 4.65 -2.65
C THR A 11 11.42 4.38 -4.02
N GLY A 12 12.17 5.38 -4.48
CA GLY A 12 12.71 5.46 -5.82
C GLY A 12 13.35 4.16 -6.32
N ALA A 13 13.17 3.91 -7.58
CA ALA A 13 13.87 2.89 -8.32
C ALA A 13 15.37 3.04 -8.06
N PHE A 14 15.93 2.16 -7.24
CA PHE A 14 17.37 1.96 -7.21
C PHE A 14 17.77 1.37 -8.55
N ILE A 15 18.19 2.25 -9.46
CA ILE A 15 18.98 1.84 -10.61
C ILE A 15 20.33 1.44 -10.02
N VAL A 16 20.47 0.18 -9.65
CA VAL A 16 21.80 -0.39 -9.41
C VAL A 16 22.50 -0.37 -10.76
N PRO A 17 23.64 0.32 -10.91
CA PRO A 17 24.44 0.14 -12.10
C PRO A 17 24.99 -1.29 -12.07
N ALA A 18 24.24 -2.23 -12.67
CA ALA A 18 24.80 -3.50 -13.02
C ALA A 18 25.96 -3.17 -13.97
N ASN A 19 27.18 -3.59 -13.64
CA ASN A 19 28.24 -3.70 -14.61
C ASN A 19 27.70 -4.62 -15.70
N ALA A 20 27.14 -4.03 -16.73
CA ALA A 20 26.35 -4.72 -17.72
C ALA A 20 27.27 -5.65 -18.49
N LEU A 21 27.12 -6.94 -18.27
CA LEU A 21 27.54 -7.92 -19.23
C LEU A 21 26.89 -7.53 -20.56
N GLU A 22 27.68 -7.33 -21.58
CA GLU A 22 27.22 -6.86 -22.88
C GLU A 22 26.05 -7.72 -23.39
N GLY A 23 24.87 -7.13 -23.57
CA GLY A 23 23.66 -7.81 -24.01
C GLY A 23 22.79 -8.41 -22.87
N VAL A 24 23.06 -8.10 -21.59
CA VAL A 24 22.18 -8.48 -20.48
C VAL A 24 21.48 -7.23 -19.92
N ALA A 25 20.16 -7.30 -19.74
CA ALA A 25 19.37 -6.26 -19.10
C ALA A 25 18.53 -6.86 -17.98
N VAL A 26 18.35 -6.07 -16.90
CA VAL A 26 17.47 -6.40 -15.78
C VAL A 26 16.37 -5.35 -15.71
N ILE A 27 15.13 -5.78 -15.58
CA ILE A 27 13.98 -4.90 -15.46
C ILE A 27 13.01 -5.44 -14.39
N ASP A 28 12.59 -4.58 -13.49
CA ASP A 28 11.47 -4.84 -12.59
C ASP A 28 10.16 -4.36 -13.25
N LEU A 29 9.49 -5.29 -13.89
CA LEU A 29 8.24 -5.03 -14.61
C LEU A 29 7.12 -4.59 -13.67
N ARG A 30 7.06 -5.13 -12.46
CA ARG A 30 6.00 -4.77 -11.51
C ARG A 30 6.15 -3.31 -11.08
N THR A 31 7.33 -2.91 -10.68
CA THR A 31 7.62 -1.51 -10.34
C THR A 31 7.40 -0.58 -11.53
N ALA A 32 7.86 -0.97 -12.72
CA ALA A 32 7.68 -0.16 -13.92
C ALA A 32 6.19 0.07 -14.27
N VAL A 33 5.36 -0.96 -14.20
CA VAL A 33 3.91 -0.87 -14.48
C VAL A 33 3.21 -0.02 -13.43
N LEU A 34 3.53 -0.20 -12.15
CA LEU A 34 2.91 0.57 -11.07
C LEU A 34 3.35 2.06 -11.04
N ALA A 35 4.43 2.41 -11.71
CA ALA A 35 4.85 3.81 -11.90
C ALA A 35 4.14 4.52 -13.07
N THR A 36 3.26 3.85 -13.80
CA THR A 36 2.57 4.44 -14.96
C THR A 36 1.43 5.37 -14.57
N GLN A 37 1.05 6.27 -15.48
CA GLN A 37 -0.15 7.09 -15.31
C GLN A 37 -1.43 6.25 -15.20
N ALA A 38 -1.50 5.11 -15.88
CA ALA A 38 -2.62 4.19 -15.80
C ALA A 38 -2.78 3.60 -14.38
N ALA A 39 -1.66 3.23 -13.74
CA ALA A 39 -1.66 2.79 -12.36
C ALA A 39 -2.12 3.93 -11.42
N LYS A 40 -1.56 5.12 -11.59
CA LYS A 40 -1.97 6.28 -10.80
C LYS A 40 -3.47 6.53 -10.86
N ASN A 41 -4.02 6.57 -12.07
CA ASN A 41 -5.46 6.76 -12.28
C ASN A 41 -6.29 5.64 -11.64
N ALA A 42 -5.82 4.39 -11.71
CA ALA A 42 -6.52 3.26 -11.11
C ALA A 42 -6.57 3.36 -9.58
N PHE A 43 -5.49 3.80 -8.94
CA PHE A 43 -5.46 4.01 -7.48
C PHE A 43 -6.25 5.26 -7.06
N GLU A 44 -6.24 6.34 -7.85
CA GLU A 44 -7.10 7.51 -7.62
C GLU A 44 -8.58 7.10 -7.67
N ASN A 45 -8.99 6.30 -8.67
CA ASN A 45 -10.35 5.78 -8.74
C ASN A 45 -10.70 4.87 -7.56
N LEU A 46 -9.75 4.06 -7.08
CA LEU A 46 -9.94 3.24 -5.88
C LEU A 46 -10.21 4.11 -4.63
N GLU A 47 -9.50 5.24 -4.50
CA GLU A 47 -9.72 6.17 -3.37
C GLU A 47 -11.12 6.81 -3.41
N GLU A 48 -11.72 6.94 -4.59
CA GLU A 48 -13.08 7.44 -4.79
C GLU A 48 -14.17 6.36 -4.54
N GLU A 49 -13.81 5.07 -4.50
CA GLU A 49 -14.76 4.01 -4.18
C GLU A 49 -15.27 4.16 -2.74
N ALA A 50 -16.59 4.21 -2.58
CA ALA A 50 -17.23 4.44 -1.28
C ALA A 50 -16.86 3.37 -0.23
N GLU A 51 -16.70 2.11 -0.64
CA GLU A 51 -16.29 1.03 0.25
C GLU A 51 -14.83 1.22 0.72
N TYR A 52 -13.93 1.56 -0.20
CA TYR A 52 -12.52 1.74 0.12
C TYR A 52 -12.30 2.97 1.01
N SER A 53 -12.88 4.11 0.64
CA SER A 53 -12.80 5.35 1.44
C SER A 53 -13.45 5.17 2.81
N GLY A 54 -14.56 4.43 2.90
CA GLY A 54 -15.20 4.08 4.16
C GLY A 54 -14.31 3.21 5.06
N ASN A 55 -13.63 2.22 4.49
CA ASN A 55 -12.66 1.39 5.23
C ASN A 55 -11.46 2.21 5.73
N LEU A 56 -10.95 3.14 4.92
CA LEU A 56 -9.87 4.06 5.34
C LEU A 56 -10.28 4.93 6.54
N GLU A 57 -11.49 5.50 6.48
CA GLU A 57 -12.01 6.32 7.58
C GLU A 57 -12.25 5.48 8.84
N GLN A 58 -12.82 4.29 8.70
CA GLN A 58 -13.01 3.37 9.83
C GLN A 58 -11.68 2.95 10.47
N ALA A 59 -10.66 2.64 9.67
CA ALA A 59 -9.33 2.34 10.19
C ALA A 59 -8.75 3.51 10.98
N ARG A 60 -8.92 4.74 10.48
CA ARG A 60 -8.47 5.96 11.14
C ARG A 60 -9.17 6.17 12.49
N VAL A 61 -10.48 5.99 12.53
CA VAL A 61 -11.27 6.11 13.77
C VAL A 61 -10.84 5.08 14.79
N LEU A 62 -10.74 3.80 14.39
CA LEU A 62 -10.30 2.72 15.28
C LEU A 62 -8.90 2.95 15.85
N GLN A 63 -7.98 3.46 15.02
CA GLN A 63 -6.63 3.78 15.46
C GLN A 63 -6.62 4.93 16.47
N THR A 64 -7.39 6.00 16.21
CA THR A 64 -7.51 7.15 17.11
C THR A 64 -8.12 6.75 18.44
N ASP A 65 -9.21 5.97 18.41
CA ASP A 65 -9.88 5.49 19.62
C ASP A 65 -8.94 4.63 20.48
N ARG A 66 -8.21 3.71 19.83
CA ARG A 66 -7.24 2.85 20.52
C ARG A 66 -6.14 3.66 21.16
N GLN A 67 -5.62 4.68 20.47
CA GLN A 67 -4.61 5.58 21.02
C GLN A 67 -5.16 6.36 22.21
N THR A 68 -6.36 6.90 22.11
CA THR A 68 -7.02 7.63 23.22
C THR A 68 -7.19 6.76 24.46
N LEU A 69 -7.62 5.51 24.26
CA LEU A 69 -7.76 4.55 25.38
C LEU A 69 -6.40 4.20 26.00
N ALA A 70 -5.36 4.03 25.19
CA ALA A 70 -4.01 3.76 25.69
C ALA A 70 -3.44 4.96 26.47
N GLU A 71 -3.66 6.18 25.98
CA GLU A 71 -3.28 7.41 26.68
C GLU A 71 -4.02 7.55 28.01
N LYS A 72 -5.33 7.22 28.05
CA LYS A 72 -6.12 7.23 29.27
C LYS A 72 -5.53 6.27 30.31
N LEU A 73 -5.23 5.03 29.93
CA LEU A 73 -4.56 4.08 30.81
C LEU A 73 -3.24 4.61 31.36
N GLN A 74 -2.45 5.26 30.52
CA GLN A 74 -1.14 5.78 30.90
C GLN A 74 -1.25 6.98 31.86
N LYS A 75 -2.20 7.89 31.62
CA LYS A 75 -2.31 9.13 32.38
C LYS A 75 -3.10 8.98 33.70
N GLU A 76 -4.06 8.05 33.70
CA GLU A 76 -5.03 7.91 34.77
C GLU A 76 -4.87 6.59 35.57
N ALA A 77 -3.79 5.83 35.34
CA ALA A 77 -3.58 4.51 35.95
C ALA A 77 -3.75 4.50 37.47
N ASP A 78 -3.30 5.56 38.16
CA ASP A 78 -3.36 5.66 39.60
C ASP A 78 -4.76 6.02 40.14
N THR A 79 -5.67 6.45 39.30
CA THR A 79 -7.02 6.89 39.66
C THR A 79 -8.11 5.94 39.18
N LEU A 80 -7.81 5.08 38.22
CA LEU A 80 -8.74 4.09 37.66
C LEU A 80 -8.87 2.88 38.59
N SER A 81 -10.08 2.36 38.72
CA SER A 81 -10.34 1.09 39.37
C SER A 81 -9.81 -0.08 38.55
N GLN A 82 -9.57 -1.24 39.18
CA GLN A 82 -9.13 -2.45 38.48
C GLN A 82 -10.11 -2.90 37.40
N GLU A 83 -11.41 -2.69 37.62
CA GLU A 83 -12.46 -3.00 36.64
C GLU A 83 -12.35 -2.10 35.41
N GLU A 84 -12.22 -0.78 35.61
CA GLU A 84 -12.04 0.18 34.53
C GLU A 84 -10.78 -0.09 33.70
N ILE A 85 -9.67 -0.42 34.35
CA ILE A 85 -8.43 -0.83 33.65
C ILE A 85 -8.67 -2.04 32.79
N THR A 86 -9.36 -3.07 33.31
CA THR A 86 -9.66 -4.30 32.57
C THR A 86 -10.56 -4.03 31.38
N ASP A 87 -11.57 -3.18 31.53
CA ASP A 87 -12.50 -2.83 30.46
C ASP A 87 -11.82 -2.01 29.34
N ILE A 88 -10.95 -1.06 29.70
CA ILE A 88 -10.18 -0.31 28.73
C ILE A 88 -9.23 -1.23 27.97
N GLN A 89 -8.54 -2.15 28.65
CA GLN A 89 -7.66 -3.12 28.01
C GLN A 89 -8.41 -4.02 27.03
N ARG A 90 -9.62 -4.49 27.41
CA ARG A 90 -10.50 -5.25 26.52
C ARG A 90 -10.89 -4.45 25.30
N SER A 91 -11.33 -3.21 25.49
CA SER A 91 -11.69 -2.30 24.38
C SER A 91 -10.53 -2.05 23.42
N ILE A 92 -9.30 -1.89 23.93
CA ILE A 92 -8.10 -1.76 23.08
C ILE A 92 -7.88 -3.03 22.25
N GLN A 93 -8.07 -4.21 22.85
CA GLN A 93 -7.93 -5.49 22.15
C GLN A 93 -8.97 -5.65 21.04
N GLU A 94 -10.24 -5.35 21.33
CA GLU A 94 -11.33 -5.42 20.36
C GLU A 94 -11.07 -4.49 19.18
N LYS A 95 -10.77 -3.22 19.46
CA LYS A 95 -10.43 -2.23 18.41
C LYS A 95 -9.19 -2.62 17.61
N SER A 96 -8.23 -3.33 18.20
CA SER A 96 -7.06 -3.83 17.48
C SER A 96 -7.42 -4.93 16.48
N LYS A 97 -8.30 -5.85 16.86
CA LYS A 97 -8.81 -6.89 15.96
C LYS A 97 -9.63 -6.31 14.81
N ASP A 98 -10.51 -5.35 15.14
CA ASP A 98 -11.31 -4.68 14.12
C ASP A 98 -10.44 -3.90 13.14
N LEU A 99 -9.40 -3.22 13.64
CA LEU A 99 -8.43 -2.51 12.80
C LEU A 99 -7.67 -3.47 11.89
N GLU A 100 -7.20 -4.60 12.39
CA GLU A 100 -6.52 -5.64 11.60
C GLU A 100 -7.42 -6.15 10.47
N PHE A 101 -8.69 -6.42 10.77
CA PHE A 101 -9.67 -6.84 9.76
C PHE A 101 -9.89 -5.79 8.67
N ILE A 102 -10.06 -4.52 9.06
CA ILE A 102 -10.27 -3.42 8.11
C ILE A 102 -9.02 -3.16 7.25
N VAL A 103 -7.83 -3.19 7.86
CA VAL A 103 -6.55 -3.09 7.14
C VAL A 103 -6.39 -4.22 6.13
N GLY A 104 -6.80 -5.44 6.49
CA GLY A 104 -6.83 -6.57 5.56
C GLY A 104 -7.71 -6.32 4.34
N LYS A 105 -8.91 -5.74 4.52
CA LYS A 105 -9.78 -5.35 3.40
C LYS A 105 -9.13 -4.28 2.50
N ILE A 106 -8.53 -3.27 3.10
CA ILE A 106 -7.82 -2.21 2.37
C ILE A 106 -6.71 -2.81 1.52
N GLN A 107 -5.87 -3.67 2.09
CA GLN A 107 -4.79 -4.34 1.37
C GLN A 107 -5.30 -5.23 0.23
N THR A 108 -6.39 -5.96 0.46
CA THR A 108 -7.01 -6.79 -0.58
C THR A 108 -7.41 -5.94 -1.78
N LYS A 109 -8.10 -4.83 -1.55
CA LYS A 109 -8.50 -3.90 -2.62
C LYS A 109 -7.30 -3.29 -3.36
N GLN A 110 -6.26 -2.90 -2.63
CA GLN A 110 -5.03 -2.40 -3.24
C GLN A 110 -4.35 -3.45 -4.12
N ASN A 111 -4.27 -4.70 -3.65
CA ASN A 111 -3.69 -5.80 -4.42
C ASN A 111 -4.52 -6.11 -5.68
N GLU A 112 -5.85 -6.17 -5.56
CA GLU A 112 -6.75 -6.37 -6.69
C GLU A 112 -6.59 -5.27 -7.75
N THR A 113 -6.46 -4.01 -7.32
CA THR A 113 -6.22 -2.87 -8.21
C THR A 113 -4.87 -2.99 -8.89
N ALA A 114 -3.80 -3.28 -8.16
CA ALA A 114 -2.47 -3.50 -8.72
C ALA A 114 -2.46 -4.64 -9.74
N ASP A 115 -3.09 -5.76 -9.42
CA ASP A 115 -3.18 -6.93 -10.31
C ASP A 115 -4.01 -6.62 -11.56
N LYS A 116 -5.08 -5.82 -11.43
CA LYS A 116 -5.85 -5.36 -12.58
C LYS A 116 -5.01 -4.48 -13.50
N VAL A 117 -4.30 -3.49 -12.94
CA VAL A 117 -3.39 -2.63 -13.70
C VAL A 117 -2.34 -3.47 -14.44
N PHE A 118 -1.77 -4.46 -13.77
CA PHE A 118 -0.77 -5.34 -14.36
C PHE A 118 -1.34 -6.16 -15.53
N ARG A 119 -2.52 -6.75 -15.37
CA ARG A 119 -3.21 -7.49 -16.46
C ARG A 119 -3.54 -6.59 -17.64
N ASP A 120 -4.10 -5.40 -17.36
CA ASP A 120 -4.52 -4.45 -18.42
C ASP A 120 -3.31 -3.89 -19.18
N SER A 121 -2.15 -3.78 -18.52
CA SER A 121 -0.91 -3.29 -19.12
C SER A 121 -0.13 -4.36 -19.90
N ASN A 122 -0.46 -5.63 -19.75
CA ASN A 122 0.37 -6.75 -20.23
C ASN A 122 0.70 -6.67 -21.74
N SER A 123 -0.28 -6.36 -22.59
CA SER A 123 -0.06 -6.25 -24.04
C SER A 123 0.89 -5.10 -24.40
N SER A 124 0.75 -3.96 -23.72
CA SER A 124 1.60 -2.79 -23.93
C SER A 124 3.02 -3.05 -23.44
N VAL A 125 3.15 -3.72 -22.27
CA VAL A 125 4.45 -4.12 -21.72
C VAL A 125 5.18 -5.05 -22.66
N GLN A 126 4.53 -6.10 -23.18
CA GLN A 126 5.14 -7.02 -24.13
C GLN A 126 5.63 -6.31 -25.39
N LYS A 127 4.83 -5.39 -25.96
CA LYS A 127 5.22 -4.62 -27.13
C LYS A 127 6.46 -3.75 -26.85
N ILE A 128 6.45 -3.01 -25.74
CA ILE A 128 7.59 -2.15 -25.34
C ILE A 128 8.86 -3.00 -25.13
N LEU A 129 8.73 -4.17 -24.49
CA LEU A 129 9.87 -5.07 -24.29
C LEU A 129 10.45 -5.56 -25.59
N GLN A 130 9.61 -5.95 -26.56
CA GLN A 130 10.08 -6.37 -27.89
C GLN A 130 10.82 -5.23 -28.62
N GLU A 131 10.28 -4.02 -28.59
CA GLU A 131 10.91 -2.84 -29.18
C GLU A 131 12.25 -2.52 -28.50
N LEU A 132 12.32 -2.64 -27.18
CA LEU A 132 13.50 -2.36 -26.39
C LEU A 132 14.61 -3.40 -26.63
N ILE A 133 14.25 -4.68 -26.70
CA ILE A 133 15.17 -5.77 -27.04
C ILE A 133 15.76 -5.55 -28.44
N ALA A 134 14.93 -5.21 -29.42
CA ALA A 134 15.37 -4.93 -30.78
C ALA A 134 16.28 -3.70 -30.86
N ALA A 135 15.89 -2.59 -30.21
CA ALA A 135 16.64 -1.33 -30.26
C ALA A 135 17.97 -1.36 -29.50
N LYS A 136 18.04 -2.13 -28.41
CA LYS A 136 19.24 -2.21 -27.55
C LYS A 136 20.08 -3.46 -27.77
N GLN A 137 19.71 -4.32 -28.71
CA GLN A 137 20.39 -5.59 -28.99
C GLN A 137 20.55 -6.47 -27.75
N VAL A 138 19.54 -6.47 -26.87
CA VAL A 138 19.54 -7.27 -25.64
C VAL A 138 19.49 -8.76 -25.99
N LYS A 139 20.45 -9.54 -25.52
CA LYS A 139 20.52 -10.99 -25.72
C LYS A 139 19.84 -11.78 -24.61
N VAL A 140 19.82 -11.22 -23.39
CA VAL A 140 19.20 -11.81 -22.20
C VAL A 140 18.47 -10.72 -21.42
N LEU A 141 17.21 -10.97 -21.10
CA LEU A 141 16.39 -10.12 -20.24
C LEU A 141 16.04 -10.89 -18.97
N LEU A 142 16.33 -10.30 -17.82
CA LEU A 142 16.00 -10.84 -16.50
C LEU A 142 14.94 -9.92 -15.85
N GLY A 143 13.93 -10.52 -15.24
CA GLY A 143 12.85 -9.79 -14.56
C GLY A 143 12.14 -10.63 -13.51
#